data_b00dd828b8fb22d1fc5626b5c93124b5
#
_entry.id   b00dd828b8fb22d1fc5626b5c93124b5
#
_cell.length_a   1.000
_cell.length_b   1.000
_cell.length_c   1.000
_cell.angle_alpha   90.00
_cell.angle_beta   90.00
_cell.angle_gamma   90.00
#
_symmetry.space_group_name_H-M   'P 1'
#
loop_
_entity.id
_entity.type
_entity.pdbx_description
1 polymer ?
#
loop_
_entity_poly.entity_id
_entity_poly.type
_entity_poly.pdbx_seq_one_letter_code
_entity_poly.pdbx_strand_id
1 'polypeptide(L)'
;MADREREKKKKRAYLDDFEKDLNGNYQYHGAHYRYAGEHPHSRVLALLWLFCGGGAALTVGAGALPGATAHAPVYLLLPYMAALVLALYAVVLLVRLTRGGARVRAYIHEQTAQKLPSLCRVTAVLCAAASAGQGVAVFAADAQLLWGMQGVFILFELLSCAAFVAAARLLKRMPWEKEE
;
A
#
# COMPACT_ATOMS: atom_id res chain seq x y z
N MET A 1 -18.28 -6.50 26.06
CA MET A 1 -19.27 -6.88 25.04
C MET A 1 -19.78 -5.69 24.24
N ALA A 2 -20.10 -4.56 24.86
CA ALA A 2 -20.61 -3.36 24.18
C ALA A 2 -19.70 -2.77 23.08
N ASP A 3 -18.38 -2.80 23.24
CA ASP A 3 -17.44 -2.30 22.21
C ASP A 3 -17.42 -3.15 20.94
N ARG A 4 -17.52 -4.47 21.06
CA ARG A 4 -17.61 -5.37 19.91
C ARG A 4 -18.91 -5.19 19.11
N GLU A 5 -20.01 -4.87 19.78
CA GLU A 5 -21.28 -4.56 19.11
C GLU A 5 -21.24 -3.21 18.40
N ARG A 6 -20.61 -2.19 19.01
CA ARG A 6 -20.39 -0.88 18.39
C ARG A 6 -19.50 -0.97 17.14
N GLU A 7 -18.44 -1.79 17.19
CA GLU A 7 -17.59 -2.05 16.00
C GLU A 7 -18.34 -2.81 14.89
N LYS A 8 -19.18 -3.80 15.26
CA LYS A 8 -20.02 -4.52 14.29
C LYS A 8 -21.07 -3.61 13.67
N LYS A 9 -21.67 -2.68 14.43
CA LYS A 9 -22.60 -1.67 13.93
C LYS A 9 -21.90 -0.70 12.97
N LYS A 10 -20.71 -0.19 13.32
CA LYS A 10 -19.90 0.66 12.40
C LYS A 10 -19.51 -0.07 11.11
N LYS A 11 -19.14 -1.35 11.20
CA LYS A 11 -18.80 -2.17 10.02
C LYS A 11 -19.98 -2.49 9.11
N ARG A 12 -21.22 -2.36 9.60
CA ARG A 12 -22.45 -2.61 8.83
C ARG A 12 -23.18 -1.34 8.42
N ALA A 13 -22.81 -0.18 8.95
CA ALA A 13 -23.43 1.11 8.65
C ALA A 13 -23.46 1.44 7.15
N TYR A 14 -22.46 0.93 6.37
CA TYR A 14 -22.49 1.10 4.91
C TYR A 14 -23.57 0.29 4.20
N LEU A 15 -24.19 -0.71 4.88
CA LEU A 15 -25.30 -1.49 4.32
C LEU A 15 -26.61 -0.73 4.41
N ASP A 16 -26.71 0.22 5.35
CA ASP A 16 -27.89 1.07 5.53
C ASP A 16 -28.01 2.11 4.38
N ASP A 17 -26.90 2.34 3.65
CA ASP A 17 -26.86 3.21 2.45
C ASP A 17 -27.41 2.53 1.19
N PHE A 18 -27.82 1.26 1.26
CA PHE A 18 -28.39 0.53 0.14
C PHE A 18 -29.92 0.38 0.31
N GLU A 19 -30.67 1.00 -0.56
CA GLU A 19 -32.12 0.84 -0.63
C GLU A 19 -32.52 -0.09 -1.79
N LYS A 20 -33.61 -0.86 -1.57
CA LYS A 20 -34.19 -1.70 -2.60
C LYS A 20 -35.07 -0.88 -3.52
N ASP A 21 -34.76 -0.83 -4.79
CA ASP A 21 -35.63 -0.26 -5.83
C ASP A 21 -36.87 -1.16 -6.06
N LEU A 22 -37.90 -0.60 -6.66
CA LEU A 22 -39.17 -1.30 -7.03
C LEU A 22 -38.94 -2.59 -7.82
N ASN A 23 -37.80 -2.69 -8.54
CA ASN A 23 -37.38 -3.86 -9.30
C ASN A 23 -36.59 -4.89 -8.49
N GLY A 24 -36.43 -4.69 -7.18
CA GLY A 24 -35.67 -5.60 -6.29
C GLY A 24 -34.15 -5.43 -6.34
N ASN A 25 -33.62 -4.50 -7.12
CA ASN A 25 -32.18 -4.17 -7.18
C ASN A 25 -31.79 -3.24 -6.04
N TYR A 26 -30.58 -3.45 -5.49
CA TYR A 26 -30.03 -2.56 -4.46
C TYR A 26 -29.37 -1.34 -5.13
N GLN A 27 -29.89 -0.14 -4.84
CA GLN A 27 -29.27 1.13 -5.21
C GLN A 27 -28.54 1.74 -4.02
N TYR A 28 -27.37 2.32 -4.29
CA TYR A 28 -26.58 3.01 -3.26
C TYR A 28 -26.98 4.49 -3.21
N HIS A 29 -27.51 4.92 -2.08
CA HIS A 29 -27.93 6.30 -1.80
C HIS A 29 -26.94 7.04 -0.87
N GLY A 30 -25.82 6.43 -0.51
CA GLY A 30 -24.81 7.05 0.35
C GLY A 30 -23.96 8.11 -0.36
N ALA A 31 -23.22 8.89 0.42
CA ALA A 31 -22.35 9.94 -0.07
C ALA A 31 -21.29 9.43 -1.06
N HIS A 32 -21.01 10.25 -2.07
CA HIS A 32 -19.94 10.02 -3.03
C HIS A 32 -18.80 11.00 -2.77
N TYR A 33 -17.57 10.57 -3.05
CA TYR A 33 -16.39 11.42 -3.03
C TYR A 33 -15.89 11.59 -4.46
N ARG A 34 -15.69 12.84 -4.88
CA ARG A 34 -15.13 13.19 -6.18
C ARG A 34 -13.72 13.70 -6.01
N TYR A 35 -12.84 13.30 -6.90
CA TYR A 35 -11.51 13.88 -6.98
C TYR A 35 -11.59 15.33 -7.49
N ALA A 36 -11.06 16.29 -6.73
CA ALA A 36 -11.12 17.74 -7.00
C ALA A 36 -9.72 18.36 -7.21
N GLY A 37 -8.72 17.56 -7.66
CA GLY A 37 -7.36 18.05 -7.87
C GLY A 37 -7.17 18.81 -9.16
N GLU A 38 -6.16 19.70 -9.19
CA GLU A 38 -5.76 20.46 -10.39
C GLU A 38 -5.28 19.58 -11.56
N HIS A 39 -4.70 18.42 -11.24
CA HIS A 39 -4.19 17.49 -12.25
C HIS A 39 -5.26 16.45 -12.63
N PRO A 40 -5.28 15.97 -13.89
CA PRO A 40 -6.23 14.94 -14.29
C PRO A 40 -6.03 13.66 -13.45
N HIS A 41 -7.14 13.12 -12.95
CA HIS A 41 -7.15 11.92 -12.09
C HIS A 41 -6.35 10.75 -12.67
N SER A 42 -6.40 10.56 -13.99
CA SER A 42 -5.63 9.51 -14.71
C SER A 42 -4.12 9.66 -14.55
N ARG A 43 -3.60 10.90 -14.60
CA ARG A 43 -2.16 11.16 -14.41
C ARG A 43 -1.72 10.86 -12.98
N VAL A 44 -2.53 11.24 -12.00
CA VAL A 44 -2.23 10.96 -10.59
C VAL A 44 -2.28 9.47 -10.31
N LEU A 45 -3.25 8.75 -10.87
CA LEU A 45 -3.30 7.28 -10.79
C LEU A 45 -2.09 6.62 -11.46
N ALA A 46 -1.66 7.10 -12.63
CA ALA A 46 -0.47 6.56 -13.30
C ALA A 46 0.79 6.72 -12.43
N LEU A 47 0.96 7.89 -11.77
CA LEU A 47 2.06 8.12 -10.83
C LEU A 47 1.95 7.21 -9.60
N LEU A 48 0.74 6.99 -9.07
CA LEU A 48 0.53 6.05 -7.96
C LEU A 48 0.87 4.62 -8.36
N TRP A 49 0.53 4.20 -9.58
CA TRP A 49 0.92 2.89 -10.12
C TRP A 49 2.44 2.78 -10.28
N LEU A 50 3.10 3.83 -10.77
CA LEU A 50 4.55 3.86 -10.87
C LEU A 50 5.20 3.69 -9.49
N PHE A 51 4.74 4.41 -8.47
CA PHE A 51 5.35 4.36 -7.15
C PHE A 51 4.92 3.13 -6.33
N CYS A 52 3.63 2.86 -6.17
CA CYS A 52 3.18 1.69 -5.40
C CYS A 52 3.44 0.37 -6.12
N GLY A 53 3.12 0.30 -7.43
CA GLY A 53 3.33 -0.90 -8.24
C GLY A 53 4.81 -1.16 -8.47
N GLY A 54 5.57 -0.13 -8.82
CA GLY A 54 7.02 -0.21 -8.99
C GLY A 54 7.73 -0.57 -7.68
N GLY A 55 7.35 0.06 -6.56
CA GLY A 55 7.86 -0.27 -5.23
C GLY A 55 7.60 -1.74 -4.85
N ALA A 56 6.37 -2.21 -5.06
CA ALA A 56 6.02 -3.61 -4.81
C ALA A 56 6.82 -4.57 -5.71
N ALA A 57 7.00 -4.25 -6.99
CA ALA A 57 7.79 -5.05 -7.92
C ALA A 57 9.26 -5.12 -7.50
N LEU A 58 9.84 -4.01 -6.99
CA LEU A 58 11.21 -3.99 -6.45
C LEU A 58 11.33 -4.86 -5.20
N THR A 59 10.38 -4.79 -4.26
CA THR A 59 10.38 -5.65 -3.05
C THR A 59 10.26 -7.13 -3.44
N VAL A 60 9.38 -7.48 -4.39
CA VAL A 60 9.29 -8.87 -4.91
C VAL A 60 10.60 -9.29 -5.58
N GLY A 61 11.18 -8.41 -6.41
CA GLY A 61 12.45 -8.63 -7.09
C GLY A 61 13.61 -8.85 -6.12
N ALA A 62 13.66 -8.08 -5.02
CA ALA A 62 14.66 -8.26 -3.95
C ALA A 62 14.64 -9.68 -3.38
N GLY A 63 13.46 -10.22 -3.10
CA GLY A 63 13.32 -11.58 -2.58
C GLY A 63 13.59 -12.69 -3.59
N ALA A 64 13.47 -12.40 -4.88
CA ALA A 64 13.78 -13.34 -5.95
C ALA A 64 15.30 -13.47 -6.23
N LEU A 65 16.13 -12.62 -5.64
CA LEU A 65 17.59 -12.67 -5.84
C LEU A 65 18.16 -13.95 -5.23
N PRO A 66 18.97 -14.73 -6.01
CA PRO A 66 19.60 -15.93 -5.50
C PRO A 66 20.51 -15.65 -4.30
N GLY A 67 20.30 -16.39 -3.21
CA GLY A 67 21.13 -16.29 -2.00
C GLY A 67 20.89 -15.07 -1.11
N ALA A 68 20.10 -14.08 -1.54
CA ALA A 68 19.85 -12.88 -0.73
C ALA A 68 19.05 -13.19 0.54
N THR A 69 18.14 -14.15 0.48
CA THR A 69 17.24 -14.51 1.59
C THR A 69 17.40 -15.95 2.10
N ALA A 70 18.15 -16.82 1.40
CA ALA A 70 18.23 -18.26 1.70
C ALA A 70 18.80 -18.58 3.09
N HIS A 71 19.68 -17.75 3.63
CA HIS A 71 20.26 -17.88 4.96
C HIS A 71 20.11 -16.58 5.77
N ALA A 72 19.04 -15.83 5.47
CA ALA A 72 18.80 -14.55 6.10
C ALA A 72 18.48 -14.71 7.60
N PRO A 73 19.13 -13.94 8.47
CA PRO A 73 18.79 -13.95 9.89
C PRO A 73 17.37 -13.41 10.11
N VAL A 74 16.74 -13.86 11.20
CA VAL A 74 15.32 -13.54 11.51
C VAL A 74 15.08 -12.03 11.58
N TYR A 75 16.03 -11.25 12.07
CA TYR A 75 15.91 -9.78 12.16
C TYR A 75 15.86 -9.08 10.80
N LEU A 76 16.33 -9.72 9.72
CA LEU A 76 16.18 -9.28 8.34
C LEU A 76 14.88 -9.84 7.73
N LEU A 77 14.64 -11.15 7.91
CA LEU A 77 13.56 -11.86 7.25
C LEU A 77 12.19 -11.33 7.70
N LEU A 78 12.00 -11.06 8.99
CA LEU A 78 10.73 -10.56 9.53
C LEU A 78 10.29 -9.22 8.92
N PRO A 79 11.09 -8.13 8.95
CA PRO A 79 10.67 -6.87 8.34
C PRO A 79 10.51 -6.99 6.82
N TYR A 80 11.35 -7.79 6.14
CA TYR A 80 11.21 -8.02 4.71
C TYR A 80 9.88 -8.71 4.35
N MET A 81 9.53 -9.81 5.02
CA MET A 81 8.26 -10.52 4.78
C MET A 81 7.04 -9.63 5.08
N ALA A 82 7.12 -8.85 6.16
CA ALA A 82 6.07 -7.89 6.48
C ALA A 82 5.97 -6.79 5.41
N ALA A 83 7.10 -6.26 4.93
CA ALA A 83 7.12 -5.28 3.83
C ALA A 83 6.48 -5.86 2.55
N LEU A 84 6.84 -7.09 2.18
CA LEU A 84 6.30 -7.79 1.02
C LEU A 84 4.77 -7.92 1.08
N VAL A 85 4.25 -8.40 2.22
CA VAL A 85 2.79 -8.56 2.41
C VAL A 85 2.08 -7.22 2.32
N LEU A 86 2.61 -6.18 2.97
CA LEU A 86 2.01 -4.84 2.95
C LEU A 86 2.14 -4.17 1.58
N ALA A 87 3.23 -4.39 0.85
CA ALA A 87 3.41 -3.91 -0.52
C ALA A 87 2.36 -4.51 -1.47
N LEU A 88 2.15 -5.82 -1.41
CA LEU A 88 1.10 -6.50 -2.19
C LEU A 88 -0.31 -6.01 -1.79
N TYR A 89 -0.55 -5.81 -0.50
CA TYR A 89 -1.82 -5.26 -0.03
C TYR A 89 -2.04 -3.82 -0.51
N ALA A 90 -0.98 -2.99 -0.56
CA ALA A 90 -1.06 -1.64 -1.13
C ALA A 90 -1.47 -1.68 -2.62
N VAL A 91 -0.95 -2.63 -3.40
CA VAL A 91 -1.36 -2.84 -4.80
C VAL A 91 -2.84 -3.23 -4.89
N VAL A 92 -3.33 -4.12 -4.02
CA VAL A 92 -4.76 -4.50 -3.99
C VAL A 92 -5.65 -3.29 -3.71
N LEU A 93 -5.27 -2.44 -2.74
CA LEU A 93 -6.01 -1.20 -2.45
C LEU A 93 -5.95 -0.22 -3.63
N LEU A 94 -4.81 -0.12 -4.31
CA LEU A 94 -4.65 0.73 -5.50
C LEU A 94 -5.53 0.24 -6.66
N VAL A 95 -5.62 -1.08 -6.90
CA VAL A 95 -6.56 -1.67 -7.88
C VAL A 95 -8.00 -1.29 -7.55
N ARG A 96 -8.41 -1.37 -6.28
CA ARG A 96 -9.75 -0.98 -5.85
C ARG A 96 -10.01 0.51 -6.08
N LEU A 97 -9.03 1.36 -5.78
CA LEU A 97 -9.12 2.81 -6.01
C LEU A 97 -9.24 3.11 -7.51
N THR A 98 -8.43 2.45 -8.35
CA THR A 98 -8.47 2.62 -9.81
C THR A 98 -9.82 2.21 -10.41
N ARG A 99 -10.39 1.10 -9.92
CA ARG A 99 -11.72 0.63 -10.38
C ARG A 99 -12.86 1.56 -9.95
N GLY A 100 -12.68 2.33 -8.86
CA GLY A 100 -13.65 3.32 -8.41
C GLY A 100 -13.76 4.56 -9.31
N GLY A 101 -12.73 4.84 -10.12
CA GLY A 101 -12.69 6.02 -11.00
C GLY A 101 -12.53 7.34 -10.25
N ALA A 102 -12.96 8.44 -10.87
CA ALA A 102 -12.89 9.79 -10.29
C ALA A 102 -14.00 10.06 -9.25
N ARG A 103 -15.04 9.23 -9.23
CA ARG A 103 -16.17 9.29 -8.30
C ARG A 103 -16.26 7.98 -7.52
N VAL A 104 -15.96 8.05 -6.24
CA VAL A 104 -15.83 6.86 -5.37
C VAL A 104 -16.89 6.90 -4.29
N ARG A 105 -17.53 5.75 -3.99
CA ARG A 105 -18.49 5.63 -2.89
C ARG A 105 -17.79 5.82 -1.55
N ALA A 106 -18.47 6.42 -0.56
CA ALA A 106 -17.89 6.76 0.74
C ALA A 106 -17.15 5.59 1.41
N TYR A 107 -17.76 4.40 1.43
CA TYR A 107 -17.14 3.22 2.05
C TYR A 107 -15.86 2.76 1.33
N ILE A 108 -15.78 2.91 -0.01
CA ILE A 108 -14.57 2.59 -0.77
C ILE A 108 -13.49 3.62 -0.48
N HIS A 109 -13.86 4.91 -0.43
CA HIS A 109 -12.93 5.99 -0.07
C HIS A 109 -12.30 5.76 1.31
N GLU A 110 -13.09 5.43 2.33
CA GLU A 110 -12.60 5.13 3.68
C GLU A 110 -11.69 3.90 3.72
N GLN A 111 -12.04 2.85 2.97
CA GLN A 111 -11.26 1.60 2.97
C GLN A 111 -9.99 1.69 2.13
N THR A 112 -9.91 2.59 1.15
CA THR A 112 -8.78 2.71 0.23
C THR A 112 -8.02 4.01 0.42
N ALA A 113 -8.58 5.15 0.03
CA ALA A 113 -7.88 6.42 -0.01
C ALA A 113 -7.38 6.89 1.36
N GLN A 114 -8.12 6.62 2.44
CA GLN A 114 -7.70 6.98 3.80
C GLN A 114 -6.62 6.04 4.38
N LYS A 115 -6.66 4.75 4.04
CA LYS A 115 -5.72 3.76 4.60
C LYS A 115 -4.42 3.67 3.83
N LEU A 116 -4.46 3.88 2.52
CA LEU A 116 -3.32 3.70 1.64
C LEU A 116 -2.11 4.58 2.02
N PRO A 117 -2.24 5.88 2.42
CA PRO A 117 -1.09 6.69 2.82
C PRO A 117 -0.36 6.16 4.06
N SER A 118 -1.10 5.68 5.07
CA SER A 118 -0.50 5.10 6.28
C SER A 118 0.16 3.76 5.98
N LEU A 119 -0.48 2.93 5.16
CA LEU A 119 0.07 1.66 4.70
C LEU A 119 1.39 1.85 3.96
N CYS A 120 1.45 2.79 3.00
CA CYS A 120 2.69 3.09 2.28
C CYS A 120 3.82 3.54 3.21
N ARG A 121 3.52 4.33 4.27
CA ARG A 121 4.55 4.73 5.25
C ARG A 121 5.08 3.55 6.04
N VAL A 122 4.19 2.69 6.53
CA VAL A 122 4.61 1.49 7.28
C VAL A 122 5.46 0.59 6.39
N THR A 123 5.04 0.37 5.14
CA THR A 123 5.82 -0.42 4.16
C THR A 123 7.20 0.20 3.93
N ALA A 124 7.29 1.52 3.76
CA ALA A 124 8.56 2.22 3.59
C ALA A 124 9.51 2.02 4.78
N VAL A 125 8.99 2.12 6.01
CA VAL A 125 9.79 1.87 7.24
C VAL A 125 10.29 0.43 7.28
N LEU A 126 9.47 -0.53 6.89
CA LEU A 126 9.86 -1.95 6.88
C LEU A 126 10.91 -2.25 5.80
N CYS A 127 10.80 -1.63 4.59
CA CYS A 127 11.83 -1.72 3.55
C CYS A 127 13.16 -1.14 4.04
N ALA A 128 13.13 0.01 4.73
CA ALA A 128 14.33 0.59 5.33
C ALA A 128 14.95 -0.32 6.41
N ALA A 129 14.11 -0.93 7.25
CA ALA A 129 14.56 -1.88 8.27
C ALA A 129 15.17 -3.14 7.65
N ALA A 130 14.59 -3.67 6.57
CA ALA A 130 15.12 -4.80 5.81
C ALA A 130 16.47 -4.46 5.17
N SER A 131 16.59 -3.26 4.56
CA SER A 131 17.86 -2.78 4.00
C SER A 131 18.96 -2.66 5.07
N ALA A 132 18.64 -2.09 6.23
CA ALA A 132 19.56 -1.96 7.34
C ALA A 132 19.97 -3.33 7.90
N GLY A 133 19.00 -4.25 8.06
CA GLY A 133 19.25 -5.63 8.49
C GLY A 133 20.21 -6.38 7.55
N GLN A 134 20.02 -6.21 6.22
CA GLN A 134 20.92 -6.79 5.22
C GLN A 134 22.31 -6.17 5.31
N GLY A 135 22.42 -4.87 5.51
CA GLY A 135 23.70 -4.20 5.75
C GLY A 135 24.44 -4.80 6.94
N VAL A 136 23.77 -4.95 8.08
CA VAL A 136 24.36 -5.59 9.28
C VAL A 136 24.81 -7.03 9.00
N ALA A 137 23.99 -7.81 8.27
CA ALA A 137 24.33 -9.19 7.93
C ALA A 137 25.59 -9.28 7.06
N VAL A 138 25.73 -8.38 6.07
CA VAL A 138 26.91 -8.30 5.20
C VAL A 138 28.17 -7.94 5.99
N PHE A 139 28.11 -6.95 6.87
CA PHE A 139 29.25 -6.56 7.69
C PHE A 139 29.66 -7.63 8.71
N ALA A 140 28.67 -8.36 9.29
CA ALA A 140 28.95 -9.41 10.27
C ALA A 140 29.55 -10.68 9.65
N ALA A 141 29.31 -10.94 8.36
CA ALA A 141 29.75 -12.16 7.68
C ALA A 141 31.17 -12.07 7.08
N ASP A 142 31.84 -10.90 7.15
CA ASP A 142 33.16 -10.64 6.54
C ASP A 142 33.22 -11.04 5.03
N ALA A 143 32.11 -10.96 4.37
CA ALA A 143 31.82 -11.62 3.10
C ALA A 143 32.05 -10.70 1.92
N GLN A 144 33.34 -10.41 1.61
CA GLN A 144 33.69 -9.63 0.39
C GLN A 144 33.15 -10.25 -0.91
N LEU A 145 32.88 -11.55 -0.92
CA LEU A 145 32.39 -12.29 -2.10
C LEU A 145 30.91 -12.13 -2.36
N LEU A 146 30.11 -11.71 -1.39
CA LEU A 146 28.65 -11.65 -1.48
C LEU A 146 28.10 -10.24 -1.75
N TRP A 147 28.93 -9.22 -1.88
CA TRP A 147 28.52 -7.83 -2.08
C TRP A 147 27.64 -7.59 -3.31
N GLY A 148 27.83 -8.36 -4.39
CA GLY A 148 27.09 -8.16 -5.63
C GLY A 148 25.57 -8.32 -5.45
N MET A 149 25.08 -9.49 -5.05
CA MET A 149 23.65 -9.79 -4.93
C MET A 149 23.01 -9.14 -3.72
N GLN A 150 23.76 -9.06 -2.61
CA GLN A 150 23.27 -8.42 -1.39
C GLN A 150 23.20 -6.90 -1.54
N GLY A 151 24.14 -6.29 -2.27
CA GLY A 151 24.09 -4.88 -2.65
C GLY A 151 22.87 -4.56 -3.52
N VAL A 152 22.52 -5.44 -4.46
CA VAL A 152 21.32 -5.31 -5.29
C VAL A 152 20.05 -5.41 -4.44
N PHE A 153 20.00 -6.32 -3.45
CA PHE A 153 18.90 -6.41 -2.50
C PHE A 153 18.70 -5.08 -1.75
N ILE A 154 19.79 -4.56 -1.15
CA ILE A 154 19.74 -3.28 -0.43
C ILE A 154 19.27 -2.16 -1.35
N LEU A 155 19.77 -2.09 -2.58
CA LEU A 155 19.37 -1.08 -3.56
C LEU A 155 17.88 -1.17 -3.87
N PHE A 156 17.36 -2.38 -4.11
CA PHE A 156 15.94 -2.60 -4.43
C PHE A 156 15.04 -2.18 -3.26
N GLU A 157 15.39 -2.54 -2.03
CA GLU A 157 14.63 -2.17 -0.85
C GLU A 157 14.69 -0.66 -0.56
N LEU A 158 15.83 0.01 -0.80
CA LEU A 158 15.94 1.47 -0.67
C LEU A 158 15.12 2.20 -1.73
N LEU A 159 15.15 1.73 -2.99
CA LEU A 159 14.32 2.29 -4.06
C LEU A 159 12.83 2.06 -3.79
N SER A 160 12.47 0.89 -3.28
CA SER A 160 11.10 0.57 -2.84
C SER A 160 10.67 1.50 -1.70
N CYS A 161 11.52 1.70 -0.68
CA CYS A 161 11.28 2.65 0.39
C CYS A 161 11.00 4.06 -0.15
N ALA A 162 11.86 4.58 -1.05
CA ALA A 162 11.69 5.89 -1.66
C ALA A 162 10.38 5.98 -2.47
N ALA A 163 10.04 4.94 -3.22
CA ALA A 163 8.81 4.85 -3.99
C ALA A 163 7.55 4.90 -3.08
N PHE A 164 7.52 4.12 -1.98
CA PHE A 164 6.39 4.16 -1.05
C PHE A 164 6.29 5.48 -0.29
N VAL A 165 7.41 6.14 0.03
CA VAL A 165 7.41 7.51 0.61
C VAL A 165 6.81 8.50 -0.39
N ALA A 166 7.21 8.44 -1.66
CA ALA A 166 6.66 9.29 -2.72
C ALA A 166 5.15 9.06 -2.90
N ALA A 167 4.71 7.79 -2.94
CA ALA A 167 3.30 7.42 -3.01
C ALA A 167 2.51 7.99 -1.82
N ALA A 168 3.03 7.85 -0.59
CA ALA A 168 2.37 8.36 0.61
C ALA A 168 2.23 9.89 0.60
N ARG A 169 3.24 10.61 0.07
CA ARG A 169 3.20 12.08 -0.08
C ARG A 169 2.18 12.49 -1.15
N LEU A 170 2.14 11.78 -2.28
CA LEU A 170 1.19 12.06 -3.36
C LEU A 170 -0.25 11.84 -2.90
N LEU A 171 -0.53 10.72 -2.23
CA LEU A 171 -1.85 10.38 -1.69
C LEU A 171 -2.35 11.41 -0.67
N LYS A 172 -1.47 11.96 0.18
CA LYS A 172 -1.85 13.02 1.11
C LYS A 172 -2.25 14.32 0.45
N ARG A 173 -1.75 14.58 -0.76
CA ARG A 173 -2.03 15.80 -1.52
C ARG A 173 -3.24 15.67 -2.44
N MET A 174 -3.87 14.48 -2.49
CA MET A 174 -5.08 14.28 -3.29
C MET A 174 -6.29 14.88 -2.57
N PRO A 175 -6.88 15.97 -3.10
CA PRO A 175 -8.10 16.53 -2.54
C PRO A 175 -9.29 15.68 -2.96
N TRP A 176 -10.12 15.33 -1.99
CA TRP A 176 -11.39 14.64 -2.20
C TRP A 176 -12.51 15.50 -1.64
N GLU A 177 -13.49 15.82 -2.45
CA GLU A 177 -14.68 16.56 -2.05
C GLU A 177 -15.86 15.60 -1.93
N LYS A 178 -16.67 15.80 -0.86
CA LYS A 178 -17.89 15.05 -0.64
C LYS A 178 -18.98 15.64 -1.52
N GLU A 179 -19.53 14.84 -2.41
CA GLU A 179 -20.77 15.15 -3.13
C GLU A 179 -21.97 14.72 -2.27
N GLU A 180 -22.83 15.67 -1.94
CA GLU A 180 -24.13 15.42 -1.30
C GLU A 180 -25.19 15.08 -2.34
#